data_8f4ad421fbd2478850f57cbd622f2949
#
_entry.id   8f4ad421fbd2478850f57cbd622f2949
#
_cell.length_a   1.000
_cell.length_b   1.000
_cell.length_c   1.000
_cell.angle_alpha   90.00
_cell.angle_beta   90.00
_cell.angle_gamma   90.00
#
_symmetry.space_group_name_H-M   'P 1'
#
loop_
_entity.id
_entity.type
_entity.pdbx_description
1 polymer ?
#
loop_
_entity_poly.entity_id
_entity_poly.type
_entity_poly.pdbx_seq_one_letter_code
_entity_poly.pdbx_strand_id
1 'polypeptide(L)'
;MLVDFDDFCEYEHRLDLLHLLHDANPLFRCTLFAIPAKGRDGFWDSVPEWCELAVHGWAHPHSREAENWSYEQTMEVLAAKPDRFVEGFKAPGWQVSAGTYEALKWAGWWLSDHYENAERIPEGLRRHVISIAAGNGADPDHWHGHIPNVCGNGIAETFDILLERVTAATSFEWISEVVA
;
A
#
# COMPACT_ATOMS: atom_id res chain seq x y z
N MET A 1 6.00 -8.41 -11.82
CA MET A 1 5.74 -8.73 -10.39
C MET A 1 5.29 -7.47 -9.69
N LEU A 2 4.23 -7.56 -8.89
CA LEU A 2 3.82 -6.50 -7.95
C LEU A 2 4.42 -6.79 -6.58
N VAL A 3 4.86 -5.76 -5.87
CA VAL A 3 5.30 -5.85 -4.46
C VAL A 3 4.69 -4.68 -3.71
N ASP A 4 3.96 -4.95 -2.64
CA ASP A 4 3.43 -3.90 -1.79
C ASP A 4 3.58 -4.21 -0.29
N PHE A 5 3.70 -3.16 0.49
CA PHE A 5 3.79 -3.24 1.95
C PHE A 5 2.87 -2.23 2.61
N ASP A 6 2.21 -2.66 3.68
CA ASP A 6 1.41 -1.82 4.56
C ASP A 6 2.24 -1.25 5.72
N ASP A 7 1.67 -0.26 6.39
CA ASP A 7 2.17 0.35 7.64
C ASP A 7 3.51 1.10 7.53
N PHE A 8 3.87 1.55 6.32
CA PHE A 8 5.10 2.33 6.15
C PHE A 8 4.99 3.71 6.82
N CYS A 9 5.97 4.08 7.64
CA CYS A 9 5.99 5.40 8.30
C CYS A 9 7.42 5.80 8.72
N GLU A 10 7.62 7.07 9.13
CA GLU A 10 8.93 7.61 9.52
C GLU A 10 9.57 6.86 10.70
N TYR A 11 8.75 6.33 11.60
CA TYR A 11 9.24 5.64 12.80
C TYR A 11 9.49 4.15 12.59
N GLU A 12 8.91 3.59 11.53
CA GLU A 12 9.07 2.19 11.16
C GLU A 12 9.00 2.06 9.64
N HIS A 13 10.14 2.14 8.95
CA HIS A 13 10.21 2.21 7.49
C HIS A 13 11.02 1.09 6.83
N ARG A 14 11.96 0.46 7.56
CA ARG A 14 12.82 -0.61 7.04
C ARG A 14 13.40 -0.35 5.64
N LEU A 15 13.72 0.92 5.37
CA LEU A 15 14.40 1.30 4.13
C LEU A 15 15.72 0.55 3.93
N ASP A 16 16.37 0.12 5.03
CA ASP A 16 17.55 -0.74 5.00
C ASP A 16 17.29 -2.03 4.20
N LEU A 17 16.19 -2.72 4.44
CA LEU A 17 15.82 -3.95 3.74
C LEU A 17 15.34 -3.68 2.32
N LEU A 18 14.57 -2.61 2.11
CA LEU A 18 14.12 -2.21 0.78
C LEU A 18 15.31 -1.90 -0.15
N HIS A 19 16.34 -1.22 0.36
CA HIS A 19 17.59 -1.00 -0.39
C HIS A 19 18.31 -2.30 -0.74
N LEU A 20 18.38 -3.27 0.18
CA LEU A 20 18.96 -4.58 -0.12
C LEU A 20 18.21 -5.32 -1.25
N LEU A 21 16.88 -5.19 -1.31
CA LEU A 21 16.09 -5.75 -2.42
C LEU A 21 16.41 -5.05 -3.74
N HIS A 22 16.51 -3.72 -3.73
CA HIS A 22 16.85 -2.95 -4.92
C HIS A 22 18.32 -3.20 -5.37
N ASP A 23 19.25 -3.36 -4.44
CA ASP A 23 20.64 -3.72 -4.75
C ASP A 23 20.75 -5.12 -5.38
N ALA A 24 19.91 -6.07 -4.93
CA ALA A 24 19.85 -7.40 -5.49
C ALA A 24 19.22 -7.43 -6.90
N ASN A 25 18.26 -6.55 -7.17
CA ASN A 25 17.68 -6.39 -8.50
C ASN A 25 17.37 -4.90 -8.76
N PRO A 26 18.17 -4.20 -9.58
CA PRO A 26 17.98 -2.78 -9.88
C PRO A 26 16.66 -2.43 -10.60
N LEU A 27 15.91 -3.41 -11.07
CA LEU A 27 14.56 -3.21 -11.61
C LEU A 27 13.48 -3.19 -10.51
N PHE A 28 13.86 -3.53 -9.26
CA PHE A 28 12.93 -3.60 -8.14
C PHE A 28 12.20 -2.28 -7.94
N ARG A 29 10.87 -2.37 -7.89
CA ARG A 29 9.96 -1.29 -7.51
C ARG A 29 8.89 -1.86 -6.59
N CYS A 30 8.37 -1.05 -5.68
CA CYS A 30 7.28 -1.45 -4.80
C CYS A 30 6.31 -0.29 -4.52
N THR A 31 5.10 -0.61 -4.11
CA THR A 31 4.13 0.34 -3.59
C THR A 31 4.10 0.26 -2.07
N LEU A 32 4.33 1.37 -1.39
CA LEU A 32 4.28 1.49 0.07
C LEU A 32 2.98 2.19 0.47
N PHE A 33 2.10 1.46 1.14
CA PHE A 33 0.92 2.04 1.76
C PHE A 33 1.34 2.68 3.08
N ALA A 34 1.49 3.99 3.03
CA ALA A 34 2.10 4.78 4.08
C ALA A 34 1.05 5.53 4.91
N ILE A 35 1.37 5.76 6.18
CA ILE A 35 0.51 6.42 7.16
C ILE A 35 0.87 7.91 7.21
N PRO A 36 0.10 8.82 6.56
CA PRO A 36 0.54 10.21 6.33
C PRO A 36 0.84 10.97 7.62
N ALA A 37 0.03 10.83 8.66
CA ALA A 37 0.23 11.52 9.94
C ALA A 37 1.43 11.02 10.75
N LYS A 38 2.09 9.94 10.32
CA LYS A 38 3.28 9.37 10.97
C LYS A 38 4.58 9.64 10.22
N GLY A 39 4.63 10.72 9.45
CA GLY A 39 5.85 11.17 8.80
C GLY A 39 5.77 12.66 8.45
N ARG A 40 6.94 13.30 8.37
CA ARG A 40 7.09 14.70 7.98
C ARG A 40 7.40 14.79 6.48
N ASP A 41 7.13 15.92 5.86
CA ASP A 41 7.38 16.15 4.43
C ASP A 41 8.82 15.78 4.04
N GLY A 42 9.81 16.24 4.79
CA GLY A 42 11.21 15.91 4.52
C GLY A 42 11.56 14.41 4.62
N PHE A 43 10.80 13.62 5.38
CA PHE A 43 10.93 12.16 5.36
C PHE A 43 10.34 11.58 4.07
N TRP A 44 9.14 12.00 3.69
CA TRP A 44 8.50 11.53 2.47
C TRP A 44 9.33 11.82 1.22
N ASP A 45 9.95 13.00 1.16
CA ASP A 45 10.83 13.39 0.07
C ASP A 45 12.13 12.56 0.00
N SER A 46 12.54 11.97 1.13
CA SER A 46 13.74 11.12 1.21
C SER A 46 13.49 9.67 0.76
N VAL A 47 12.23 9.25 0.62
CA VAL A 47 11.89 7.89 0.14
C VAL A 47 12.30 7.75 -1.32
N PRO A 48 13.03 6.67 -1.69
CA PRO A 48 13.51 6.48 -3.04
C PRO A 48 12.40 6.53 -4.11
N GLU A 49 12.73 7.03 -5.31
CA GLU A 49 11.76 7.15 -6.41
C GLU A 49 11.23 5.79 -6.93
N TRP A 50 11.97 4.72 -6.72
CA TRP A 50 11.50 3.37 -7.04
C TRP A 50 10.49 2.81 -6.01
N CYS A 51 10.18 3.55 -4.95
CA CYS A 51 9.06 3.32 -4.05
C CYS A 51 7.91 4.28 -4.41
N GLU A 52 6.77 3.77 -4.80
CA GLU A 52 5.53 4.52 -4.89
C GLU A 52 4.91 4.67 -3.49
N LEU A 53 4.47 5.88 -3.10
CA LEU A 53 3.76 6.10 -1.84
C LEU A 53 2.26 6.27 -2.10
N ALA A 54 1.43 5.45 -1.45
CA ALA A 54 -0.01 5.55 -1.45
C ALA A 54 -0.54 5.65 -0.01
N VAL A 55 -1.75 6.16 0.18
CA VAL A 55 -2.31 6.44 1.52
C VAL A 55 -2.81 5.18 2.20
N HIS A 56 -2.39 4.94 3.46
CA HIS A 56 -2.87 3.86 4.33
C HIS A 56 -3.60 4.41 5.56
N GLY A 57 -4.89 4.71 5.41
CA GLY A 57 -5.60 5.48 6.43
C GLY A 57 -5.04 6.89 6.58
N TRP A 58 -5.12 7.47 7.79
CA TRP A 58 -4.51 8.78 8.09
C TRP A 58 -3.48 8.69 9.21
N ALA A 59 -3.89 8.26 10.40
CA ALA A 59 -3.03 8.13 11.59
C ALA A 59 -2.86 6.68 12.04
N HIS A 60 -3.69 5.79 11.53
CA HIS A 60 -3.72 4.35 11.83
C HIS A 60 -3.63 4.06 13.34
N PRO A 61 -4.57 4.58 14.17
CA PRO A 61 -4.58 4.30 15.62
C PRO A 61 -5.02 2.85 15.90
N HIS A 62 -5.73 2.23 14.96
CA HIS A 62 -6.20 0.84 14.98
C HIS A 62 -6.57 0.39 13.55
N SER A 63 -6.73 -0.93 13.36
CA SER A 63 -7.00 -1.56 12.06
C SER A 63 -8.38 -1.27 11.45
N ARG A 64 -9.24 -0.49 12.10
CA ARG A 64 -10.60 -0.15 11.64
C ARG A 64 -10.78 1.37 11.50
N GLU A 65 -9.71 2.09 11.23
CA GLU A 65 -9.74 3.55 11.18
C GLU A 65 -10.76 4.09 10.17
N ALA A 66 -10.77 3.55 8.96
CA ALA A 66 -11.62 4.02 7.86
C ALA A 66 -13.03 3.39 7.83
N GLU A 67 -13.35 2.48 8.75
CA GLU A 67 -14.62 1.72 8.76
C GLU A 67 -15.86 2.62 8.85
N ASN A 68 -15.74 3.74 9.55
CA ASN A 68 -16.86 4.65 9.82
C ASN A 68 -16.60 6.08 9.30
N TRP A 69 -15.63 6.27 8.43
CA TRP A 69 -15.39 7.60 7.85
C TRP A 69 -16.59 8.04 7.01
N SER A 70 -16.98 9.30 7.17
CA SER A 70 -17.93 9.92 6.26
C SER A 70 -17.26 10.27 4.93
N TYR A 71 -18.08 10.65 3.93
CA TYR A 71 -17.59 11.22 2.69
C TYR A 71 -16.68 12.44 2.94
N GLU A 72 -17.13 13.37 3.79
CA GLU A 72 -16.39 14.60 4.10
C GLU A 72 -15.06 14.32 4.79
N GLN A 73 -15.06 13.42 5.79
CA GLN A 73 -13.82 13.01 6.46
C GLN A 73 -12.81 12.40 5.48
N THR A 74 -13.29 11.56 4.58
CA THR A 74 -12.43 10.99 3.55
C THR A 74 -11.87 12.09 2.66
N MET A 75 -12.71 13.01 2.16
CA MET A 75 -12.25 14.13 1.31
C MET A 75 -11.19 15.00 2.01
N GLU A 76 -11.32 15.25 3.32
CA GLU A 76 -10.32 15.94 4.12
C GLU A 76 -8.97 15.19 4.12
N VAL A 77 -8.99 13.87 4.31
CA VAL A 77 -7.80 13.02 4.26
C VAL A 77 -7.14 13.07 2.88
N LEU A 78 -7.94 12.91 1.81
CA LEU A 78 -7.41 12.95 0.44
C LEU A 78 -6.78 14.32 0.11
N ALA A 79 -7.38 15.40 0.57
CA ALA A 79 -6.88 16.76 0.36
C ALA A 79 -5.60 17.06 1.18
N ALA A 80 -5.43 16.40 2.32
CA ALA A 80 -4.30 16.61 3.23
C ALA A 80 -3.09 15.70 2.93
N LYS A 81 -3.17 14.81 1.93
CA LYS A 81 -2.05 13.92 1.59
C LYS A 81 -0.78 14.71 1.25
N PRO A 82 0.41 14.24 1.66
CA PRO A 82 1.66 14.85 1.21
C PRO A 82 1.81 14.80 -0.32
N ASP A 83 2.46 15.79 -0.91
CA ASP A 83 2.61 15.91 -2.38
C ASP A 83 3.31 14.70 -3.01
N ARG A 84 4.20 14.05 -2.28
CA ARG A 84 4.95 12.86 -2.73
C ARG A 84 4.07 11.63 -2.94
N PHE A 85 2.83 11.61 -2.39
CA PHE A 85 1.92 10.46 -2.49
C PHE A 85 1.11 10.51 -3.79
N VAL A 86 0.92 9.34 -4.41
CA VAL A 86 -0.01 9.17 -5.52
C VAL A 86 -1.47 9.17 -5.04
N GLU A 87 -2.40 9.25 -5.96
CA GLU A 87 -3.85 9.26 -5.69
C GLU A 87 -4.38 7.84 -5.49
N GLY A 88 -3.80 7.14 -4.52
CA GLY A 88 -4.13 5.78 -4.15
C GLY A 88 -4.41 5.62 -2.67
N PHE A 89 -5.34 4.74 -2.33
CA PHE A 89 -5.79 4.49 -0.98
C PHE A 89 -5.91 3.00 -0.67
N LYS A 90 -5.56 2.63 0.56
CA LYS A 90 -5.81 1.31 1.14
C LYS A 90 -6.25 1.48 2.59
N ALA A 91 -7.38 0.91 2.95
CA ALA A 91 -7.89 1.04 4.32
C ALA A 91 -7.15 0.12 5.28
N PRO A 92 -6.75 0.60 6.48
CA PRO A 92 -6.30 -0.26 7.56
C PRO A 92 -7.29 -1.39 7.84
N GLY A 93 -6.77 -2.64 7.91
CA GLY A 93 -7.58 -3.82 8.17
C GLY A 93 -8.69 -4.08 7.15
N TRP A 94 -8.58 -3.53 5.93
CA TRP A 94 -9.54 -3.74 4.84
C TRP A 94 -10.96 -3.24 5.14
N GLN A 95 -11.11 -2.33 6.09
CA GLN A 95 -12.43 -1.83 6.51
C GLN A 95 -12.71 -0.47 5.87
N VAL A 96 -13.51 -0.48 4.81
CA VAL A 96 -13.87 0.70 4.02
C VAL A 96 -15.33 1.04 4.21
N SER A 97 -15.65 2.30 4.56
CA SER A 97 -17.03 2.78 4.65
C SER A 97 -17.63 3.09 3.26
N ALA A 98 -18.96 3.14 3.19
CA ALA A 98 -19.64 3.59 1.97
C ALA A 98 -19.26 5.03 1.58
N GLY A 99 -19.10 5.92 2.57
CA GLY A 99 -18.66 7.29 2.36
C GLY A 99 -17.25 7.38 1.78
N THR A 100 -16.35 6.49 2.21
CA THR A 100 -14.99 6.39 1.65
C THR A 100 -15.02 5.93 0.19
N TYR A 101 -15.80 4.92 -0.16
CA TYR A 101 -15.94 4.49 -1.55
C TYR A 101 -16.43 5.62 -2.46
N GLU A 102 -17.45 6.37 -2.01
CA GLU A 102 -18.01 7.50 -2.78
C GLU A 102 -16.97 8.62 -2.97
N ALA A 103 -16.23 8.97 -1.91
CA ALA A 103 -15.21 10.01 -1.96
C ALA A 103 -14.06 9.65 -2.93
N LEU A 104 -13.53 8.41 -2.83
CA LEU A 104 -12.48 7.92 -3.72
C LEU A 104 -12.94 7.93 -5.18
N LYS A 105 -14.15 7.45 -5.46
CA LYS A 105 -14.72 7.45 -6.81
C LYS A 105 -14.90 8.87 -7.34
N TRP A 106 -15.43 9.80 -6.54
CA TRP A 106 -15.63 11.18 -6.94
C TRP A 106 -14.30 11.90 -7.22
N ALA A 107 -13.29 11.66 -6.38
CA ALA A 107 -11.96 12.26 -6.50
C ALA A 107 -11.09 11.62 -7.61
N GLY A 108 -11.52 10.49 -8.19
CA GLY A 108 -10.75 9.77 -9.22
C GLY A 108 -9.57 8.95 -8.66
N TRP A 109 -9.55 8.72 -7.36
CA TRP A 109 -8.53 7.90 -6.71
C TRP A 109 -8.75 6.41 -6.96
N TRP A 110 -7.68 5.64 -6.93
CA TRP A 110 -7.78 4.18 -6.94
C TRP A 110 -7.76 3.61 -5.51
N LEU A 111 -8.39 2.45 -5.36
CA LEU A 111 -8.45 1.67 -4.13
C LEU A 111 -7.70 0.36 -4.28
N SER A 112 -6.84 0.01 -3.32
CA SER A 112 -6.39 -1.36 -3.11
C SER A 112 -7.19 -1.99 -1.98
N ASP A 113 -7.80 -3.15 -2.23
CA ASP A 113 -8.65 -3.82 -1.24
C ASP A 113 -8.51 -5.34 -1.32
N HIS A 114 -8.99 -6.02 -0.29
CA HIS A 114 -8.93 -7.48 -0.19
C HIS A 114 -9.99 -8.14 -1.08
N TYR A 115 -9.67 -9.31 -1.63
CA TYR A 115 -10.57 -10.03 -2.54
C TYR A 115 -11.95 -10.31 -1.93
N GLU A 116 -12.07 -10.47 -0.60
CA GLU A 116 -13.34 -10.68 0.09
C GLU A 116 -14.28 -9.46 0.02
N ASN A 117 -13.73 -8.28 -0.23
CA ASN A 117 -14.51 -7.04 -0.38
C ASN A 117 -14.84 -6.71 -1.84
N ALA A 118 -14.36 -7.48 -2.81
CA ALA A 118 -14.48 -7.16 -4.23
C ALA A 118 -15.91 -6.85 -4.69
N GLU A 119 -16.91 -7.54 -4.12
CA GLU A 119 -18.34 -7.32 -4.44
C GLU A 119 -18.93 -6.03 -3.83
N ARG A 120 -18.25 -5.45 -2.82
CA ARG A 120 -18.68 -4.20 -2.18
C ARG A 120 -18.15 -2.96 -2.87
N ILE A 121 -17.12 -3.11 -3.69
CA ILE A 121 -16.47 -1.99 -4.37
C ILE A 121 -17.40 -1.47 -5.47
N PRO A 122 -17.81 -0.19 -5.44
CA PRO A 122 -18.72 0.37 -6.42
C PRO A 122 -18.19 0.27 -7.84
N GLU A 123 -19.09 0.02 -8.80
CA GLU A 123 -18.76 0.09 -10.22
C GLU A 123 -18.20 1.47 -10.61
N GLY A 124 -17.12 1.47 -11.40
CA GLY A 124 -16.44 2.68 -11.85
C GLY A 124 -15.48 3.30 -10.83
N LEU A 125 -15.27 2.69 -9.67
CA LEU A 125 -14.11 2.98 -8.82
C LEU A 125 -12.91 2.19 -9.35
N ARG A 126 -11.83 2.88 -9.71
CA ARG A 126 -10.56 2.25 -10.09
C ARG A 126 -10.02 1.41 -8.93
N ARG A 127 -9.65 0.17 -9.19
CA ARG A 127 -9.30 -0.74 -8.11
C ARG A 127 -8.19 -1.73 -8.45
N HIS A 128 -7.46 -2.12 -7.44
CA HIS A 128 -6.60 -3.30 -7.39
C HIS A 128 -7.14 -4.24 -6.29
N VAL A 129 -7.28 -5.51 -6.59
CA VAL A 129 -7.80 -6.52 -5.64
C VAL A 129 -6.67 -7.45 -5.24
N ILE A 130 -6.31 -7.43 -3.96
CA ILE A 130 -5.27 -8.29 -3.41
C ILE A 130 -5.84 -9.69 -3.13
N SER A 131 -5.23 -10.72 -3.69
CA SER A 131 -5.60 -12.10 -3.47
C SER A 131 -5.03 -12.63 -2.14
N ILE A 132 -5.67 -13.68 -1.58
CA ILE A 132 -5.10 -14.39 -0.41
C ILE A 132 -3.73 -14.97 -0.72
N ALA A 133 -3.48 -15.37 -1.97
CA ALA A 133 -2.21 -15.93 -2.39
C ALA A 133 -1.08 -14.88 -2.34
N ALA A 134 -1.36 -13.62 -2.64
CA ALA A 134 -0.41 -12.52 -2.49
C ALA A 134 -0.02 -12.31 -1.02
N GLY A 135 -1.02 -12.31 -0.11
CA GLY A 135 -0.81 -12.09 1.32
C GLY A 135 -0.07 -13.19 2.06
N ASN A 136 -0.02 -14.41 1.53
CA ASN A 136 0.73 -15.53 2.09
C ASN A 136 1.98 -15.93 1.27
N GLY A 137 2.34 -15.10 0.28
CA GLY A 137 3.50 -15.30 -0.56
C GLY A 137 3.38 -16.45 -1.58
N ALA A 138 2.17 -16.98 -1.82
CA ALA A 138 1.95 -18.07 -2.77
C ALA A 138 1.65 -17.57 -4.21
N ASP A 139 1.32 -16.28 -4.40
CA ASP A 139 1.11 -15.69 -5.72
C ASP A 139 2.47 -15.40 -6.38
N PRO A 140 2.78 -15.99 -7.55
CA PRO A 140 4.07 -15.77 -8.20
C PRO A 140 4.24 -14.34 -8.71
N ASP A 141 3.16 -13.64 -9.01
CA ASP A 141 3.15 -12.34 -9.65
C ASP A 141 2.91 -11.17 -8.68
N HIS A 142 2.51 -11.46 -7.45
CA HIS A 142 2.23 -10.46 -6.44
C HIS A 142 2.71 -10.88 -5.05
N TRP A 143 3.45 -9.97 -4.39
CA TRP A 143 3.82 -10.07 -2.98
C TRP A 143 3.15 -8.97 -2.19
N HIS A 144 2.36 -9.33 -1.18
CA HIS A 144 1.79 -8.41 -0.20
C HIS A 144 2.33 -8.72 1.19
N GLY A 145 2.84 -7.70 1.89
CA GLY A 145 3.36 -7.81 3.25
C GLY A 145 3.15 -6.55 4.07
N HIS A 146 3.83 -6.48 5.21
CA HIS A 146 3.83 -5.31 6.09
C HIS A 146 5.26 -4.86 6.37
N ILE A 147 5.45 -3.58 6.66
CA ILE A 147 6.75 -3.10 7.16
C ILE A 147 7.00 -3.63 8.57
N PRO A 148 6.09 -3.47 9.56
CA PRO A 148 6.21 -4.12 10.86
C PRO A 148 5.82 -5.60 10.80
N ASN A 149 6.15 -6.34 11.85
CA ASN A 149 5.67 -7.71 11.98
C ASN A 149 4.17 -7.73 12.34
N VAL A 150 3.33 -7.96 11.35
CA VAL A 150 1.90 -8.20 11.54
C VAL A 150 1.62 -9.69 11.26
N CYS A 151 1.30 -10.45 12.30
CA CYS A 151 0.99 -11.88 12.19
C CYS A 151 2.05 -12.73 11.47
N GLY A 152 3.33 -12.38 11.59
CA GLY A 152 4.44 -13.10 10.94
C GLY A 152 4.69 -12.72 9.47
N ASN A 153 3.98 -11.70 8.95
CA ASN A 153 4.10 -11.25 7.57
C ASN A 153 4.81 -9.88 7.44
N GLY A 154 5.76 -9.60 8.35
CA GLY A 154 6.63 -8.43 8.26
C GLY A 154 7.75 -8.62 7.26
N ILE A 155 8.26 -7.52 6.71
CA ILE A 155 9.36 -7.57 5.73
C ILE A 155 10.61 -8.25 6.31
N ALA A 156 10.89 -8.09 7.61
CA ALA A 156 12.05 -8.69 8.25
C ALA A 156 11.91 -10.22 8.39
N GLU A 157 10.73 -10.70 8.76
CA GLU A 157 10.42 -12.11 8.97
C GLU A 157 10.38 -12.89 7.66
N THR A 158 10.04 -12.23 6.56
CA THR A 158 9.84 -12.85 5.24
C THR A 158 10.95 -12.49 4.25
N PHE A 159 12.00 -11.79 4.70
CA PHE A 159 13.01 -11.18 3.84
C PHE A 159 13.71 -12.16 2.90
N ASP A 160 14.15 -13.31 3.40
CA ASP A 160 14.91 -14.28 2.59
C ASP A 160 14.08 -14.84 1.42
N ILE A 161 12.79 -15.11 1.68
CA ILE A 161 11.87 -15.62 0.65
C ILE A 161 11.58 -14.52 -0.38
N LEU A 162 11.35 -13.29 0.09
CA LEU A 162 11.12 -12.15 -0.79
C LEU A 162 12.36 -11.82 -1.62
N LEU A 163 13.56 -11.86 -1.03
CA LEU A 163 14.83 -11.63 -1.74
C LEU A 163 15.04 -12.63 -2.88
N GLU A 164 14.74 -13.91 -2.64
CA GLU A 164 14.80 -14.93 -3.69
C GLU A 164 13.88 -14.59 -4.86
N ARG A 165 12.63 -14.21 -4.58
CA ARG A 165 11.63 -13.84 -5.58
C ARG A 165 12.01 -12.56 -6.34
N VAL A 166 12.45 -11.53 -5.63
CA VAL A 166 12.90 -10.27 -6.23
C VAL A 166 14.10 -10.51 -7.15
N THR A 167 15.06 -11.32 -6.72
CA THR A 167 16.23 -11.65 -7.54
C THR A 167 15.86 -12.40 -8.84
N ALA A 168 14.83 -13.24 -8.79
CA ALA A 168 14.37 -14.02 -9.95
C ALA A 168 13.44 -13.23 -10.90
N ALA A 169 12.83 -12.14 -10.42
CA ALA A 169 11.86 -11.37 -11.20
C ALA A 169 12.54 -10.58 -12.35
N THR A 170 11.88 -10.54 -13.49
CA THR A 170 12.38 -9.87 -14.71
C THR A 170 11.77 -8.48 -14.93
N SER A 171 10.72 -8.15 -14.22
CA SER A 171 10.05 -6.84 -14.26
C SER A 171 9.24 -6.60 -13.00
N PHE A 172 9.04 -5.32 -12.68
CA PHE A 172 8.18 -4.87 -11.59
C PHE A 172 7.28 -3.74 -12.08
N GLU A 173 6.09 -3.65 -11.49
CA GLU A 173 5.12 -2.59 -11.73
C GLU A 173 4.65 -2.04 -10.39
N TRP A 174 4.27 -0.77 -10.34
CA TRP A 174 3.54 -0.22 -9.20
C TRP A 174 2.06 -0.56 -9.30
N ILE A 175 1.36 -0.55 -8.18
CA ILE A 175 -0.09 -0.78 -8.18
C ILE A 175 -0.81 0.27 -9.02
N SER A 176 -0.37 1.54 -9.00
CA SER A 176 -0.96 2.60 -9.83
C SER A 176 -0.89 2.34 -11.33
N GLU A 177 0.04 1.52 -11.82
CA GLU A 177 0.19 1.17 -13.24
C GLU A 177 -0.77 0.06 -13.68
N VAL A 178 -1.30 -0.74 -12.75
CA VAL A 178 -2.15 -1.92 -13.06
C VAL A 178 -3.60 -1.78 -12.63
N VAL A 179 -3.97 -0.70 -11.94
CA VAL A 179 -5.37 -0.45 -11.54
C VAL A 179 -6.25 -0.14 -12.74
N ALA A 180 -7.40 -0.81 -12.81
CA ALA A 180 -8.40 -0.66 -13.86
C ALA A 180 -9.54 0.28 -13.44
#